data_42a2605d417020a25cf31a4a92eb0a63
#
_entry.id   42a2605d417020a25cf31a4a92eb0a63
#
_cell.length_a   1.000
_cell.length_b   1.000
_cell.length_c   1.000
_cell.angle_alpha   90.00
_cell.angle_beta   90.00
_cell.angle_gamma   90.00
#
_symmetry.space_group_name_H-M   'P 1'
#
loop_
_entity.id
_entity.type
_entity.pdbx_description
1 polymer ?
#
loop_
_entity_poly.entity_id
_entity_poly.type
_entity_poly.pdbx_seq_one_letter_code
_entity_poly.pdbx_strand_id
1 'polypeptide(L)'
;MRIIDADTHISPTPEGGNSLTFHELIDKMDYSGVDKAVTWIQPPYRREIDLANAYVYQAAKRYPDRILGFGWADPNLGIENARNMVKRCIYEYGFWGIKLNGAQNGFYIDDLDLSFPVIEEIAKTGKIAAFHIGGDAYEHTHPFRLAKIAAAYPEMKILMVHMGGAAFADLSDACIEIALQHPNITLIGSAIRDVSILKAIRKLGSDRVCFGSDTPFALMHASVAMYQALLKDETTKEENALVMGNTIAKLFGI
;
A
#
# COMPACT_ATOMS: atom_id res chain seq x y z
N MET A 1 12.19 -2.65 18.74
CA MET A 1 11.34 -3.33 17.75
C MET A 1 11.39 -2.49 16.51
N ARG A 2 11.63 -3.10 15.35
CA ARG A 2 11.59 -2.37 14.05
C ARG A 2 10.15 -2.03 13.70
N ILE A 3 9.90 -0.77 13.33
CA ILE A 3 8.60 -0.30 12.84
C ILE A 3 8.74 0.09 11.37
N ILE A 4 7.95 -0.53 10.50
CA ILE A 4 7.88 -0.18 9.08
C ILE A 4 6.43 0.21 8.76
N ASP A 5 6.24 1.48 8.40
CA ASP A 5 4.95 1.97 7.92
C ASP A 5 4.74 1.49 6.48
N ALA A 6 3.67 0.74 6.23
CA ALA A 6 3.40 0.15 4.93
C ALA A 6 2.56 1.06 4.01
N ASP A 7 2.17 2.26 4.45
CA ASP A 7 1.29 3.14 3.67
C ASP A 7 1.56 4.61 3.98
N THR A 8 2.38 5.25 3.14
CA THR A 8 2.68 6.69 3.24
C THR A 8 2.67 7.34 1.87
N HIS A 9 2.26 8.60 1.83
CA HIS A 9 2.16 9.38 0.61
C HIS A 9 3.01 10.64 0.69
N ILE A 10 3.63 11.01 -0.43
CA ILE A 10 4.38 12.27 -0.57
C ILE A 10 3.99 13.01 -1.84
N SER A 11 4.15 14.33 -1.81
CA SER A 11 3.93 15.20 -2.98
C SER A 11 4.98 16.32 -3.00
N PRO A 12 5.48 16.70 -4.18
CA PRO A 12 6.37 17.85 -4.31
C PRO A 12 5.67 19.20 -4.10
N THR A 13 4.34 19.20 -4.19
CA THR A 13 3.53 20.42 -4.13
C THR A 13 2.54 20.38 -2.96
N PRO A 14 2.37 21.48 -2.22
CA PRO A 14 1.40 21.57 -1.12
C PRO A 14 -0.03 21.74 -1.69
N GLU A 15 -0.59 20.69 -2.26
CA GLU A 15 -1.96 20.71 -2.78
C GLU A 15 -2.96 20.22 -1.74
N GLY A 16 -4.02 21.02 -1.49
CA GLY A 16 -5.21 20.59 -0.79
C GLY A 16 -5.09 20.32 0.72
N GLY A 17 -4.09 20.86 1.40
CA GLY A 17 -3.97 20.78 2.86
C GLY A 17 -3.47 19.46 3.44
N ASN A 18 -3.40 18.40 2.64
CA ASN A 18 -2.93 17.06 3.04
C ASN A 18 -1.66 16.64 2.28
N SER A 19 -0.89 17.57 1.74
CA SER A 19 0.38 17.26 1.08
C SER A 19 1.52 17.17 2.08
N LEU A 20 2.47 16.31 1.79
CA LEU A 20 3.63 16.05 2.63
C LEU A 20 4.86 15.92 1.74
N THR A 21 5.87 16.73 1.98
CA THR A 21 7.17 16.57 1.34
C THR A 21 7.91 15.36 1.91
N PHE A 22 8.89 14.85 1.19
CA PHE A 22 9.68 13.73 1.72
C PHE A 22 10.53 14.13 2.94
N HIS A 23 10.92 15.39 3.09
CA HIS A 23 11.60 15.87 4.30
C HIS A 23 10.67 15.84 5.51
N GLU A 24 9.45 16.37 5.37
CA GLU A 24 8.44 16.31 6.43
C GLU A 24 8.04 14.86 6.76
N LEU A 25 8.05 13.95 5.78
CA LEU A 25 7.83 12.53 6.05
C LEU A 25 8.93 11.97 6.97
N ILE A 26 10.21 12.28 6.70
CA ILE A 26 11.30 11.85 7.58
C ILE A 26 11.16 12.42 8.99
N ASP A 27 10.83 13.71 9.12
CA ASP A 27 10.61 14.33 10.43
C ASP A 27 9.46 13.64 11.21
N LYS A 28 8.38 13.27 10.50
CA LYS A 28 7.27 12.51 11.12
C LYS A 28 7.67 11.09 11.51
N MET A 29 8.46 10.42 10.69
CA MET A 29 9.00 9.09 11.00
C MET A 29 9.88 9.14 12.25
N ASP A 30 10.79 10.11 12.33
CA ASP A 30 11.68 10.28 13.48
C ASP A 30 10.89 10.59 14.76
N TYR A 31 9.91 11.49 14.68
CA TYR A 31 9.01 11.79 15.80
C TYR A 31 8.18 10.58 16.25
N SER A 32 7.80 9.70 15.32
CA SER A 32 6.91 8.54 15.59
C SER A 32 7.67 7.25 15.91
N GLY A 33 9.01 7.25 15.80
CA GLY A 33 9.84 6.05 15.95
C GLY A 33 9.67 5.03 14.83
N VAL A 34 9.34 5.48 13.62
CA VAL A 34 9.21 4.63 12.43
C VAL A 34 10.56 4.53 11.73
N ASP A 35 11.05 3.30 11.56
CA ASP A 35 12.37 3.03 10.97
C ASP A 35 12.36 3.18 9.45
N LYS A 36 11.35 2.62 8.77
CA LYS A 36 11.20 2.66 7.30
C LYS A 36 9.74 2.92 6.92
N ALA A 37 9.53 3.43 5.70
CA ALA A 37 8.19 3.64 5.15
C ALA A 37 8.11 3.16 3.69
N VAL A 38 7.07 2.41 3.37
CA VAL A 38 6.60 2.18 2.00
C VAL A 38 5.94 3.46 1.53
N THR A 39 6.50 4.06 0.49
CA THR A 39 6.13 5.41 0.08
C THR A 39 5.77 5.44 -1.41
N TRP A 40 4.62 5.99 -1.70
CA TRP A 40 4.10 6.26 -3.04
C TRP A 40 3.61 7.69 -3.14
N ILE A 41 3.19 8.07 -4.32
CA ILE A 41 2.67 9.41 -4.56
C ILE A 41 1.38 9.65 -3.78
N GLN A 42 1.10 10.92 -3.45
CA GLN A 42 -0.25 11.35 -3.10
C GLN A 42 -1.17 11.14 -4.32
N PRO A 43 -2.43 10.70 -4.13
CA PRO A 43 -3.35 10.47 -5.24
C PRO A 43 -3.39 11.65 -6.20
N PRO A 44 -3.16 11.44 -7.51
CA PRO A 44 -3.00 12.53 -8.46
C PRO A 44 -4.36 13.10 -8.87
N TYR A 45 -4.67 14.29 -8.42
CA TYR A 45 -5.87 15.02 -8.87
C TYR A 45 -5.78 15.48 -10.33
N ARG A 46 -4.56 15.67 -10.87
CA ARG A 46 -4.28 16.19 -12.22
C ARG A 46 -3.46 15.26 -13.10
N ARG A 47 -3.32 14.00 -12.70
CA ARG A 47 -2.62 12.96 -13.48
C ARG A 47 -1.14 13.25 -13.79
N GLU A 48 -0.44 14.02 -12.96
CA GLU A 48 1.00 14.28 -13.05
C GLU A 48 1.83 13.12 -12.45
N ILE A 49 1.47 11.89 -12.81
CA ILE A 49 2.02 10.66 -12.21
C ILE A 49 3.53 10.53 -12.46
N ASP A 50 4.01 10.92 -13.64
CA ASP A 50 5.43 10.87 -14.00
C ASP A 50 6.29 11.71 -13.05
N LEU A 51 5.89 12.96 -12.84
CA LEU A 51 6.59 13.89 -11.95
C LEU A 51 6.53 13.43 -10.50
N ALA A 52 5.38 12.93 -10.07
CA ALA A 52 5.20 12.44 -8.72
C ALA A 52 6.01 11.15 -8.46
N ASN A 53 6.07 10.21 -9.40
CA ASN A 53 6.95 9.03 -9.31
C ASN A 53 8.44 9.43 -9.28
N ALA A 54 8.84 10.42 -10.08
CA ALA A 54 10.20 10.95 -10.05
C ALA A 54 10.54 11.59 -8.68
N TYR A 55 9.55 12.20 -8.01
CA TYR A 55 9.72 12.74 -6.67
C TYR A 55 9.89 11.64 -5.61
N VAL A 56 9.13 10.54 -5.69
CA VAL A 56 9.36 9.36 -4.84
C VAL A 56 10.75 8.76 -5.08
N TYR A 57 11.22 8.74 -6.33
CA TYR A 57 12.58 8.31 -6.64
C TYR A 57 13.65 9.19 -5.99
N GLN A 58 13.47 10.52 -6.01
CA GLN A 58 14.36 11.45 -5.32
C GLN A 58 14.39 11.17 -3.80
N ALA A 59 13.23 10.92 -3.20
CA ALA A 59 13.10 10.57 -1.79
C ALA A 59 13.85 9.26 -1.46
N ALA A 60 13.61 8.20 -2.23
CA ALA A 60 14.26 6.90 -2.04
C ALA A 60 15.79 6.98 -2.25
N LYS A 61 16.25 7.77 -3.22
CA LYS A 61 17.67 8.02 -3.45
C LYS A 61 18.33 8.81 -2.31
N ARG A 62 17.60 9.77 -1.75
CA ARG A 62 18.09 10.61 -0.65
C ARG A 62 18.13 9.88 0.69
N TYR A 63 17.17 9.00 0.91
CA TYR A 63 16.99 8.26 2.17
C TYR A 63 16.83 6.75 1.91
N PRO A 64 17.87 6.08 1.34
CA PRO A 64 17.75 4.68 0.89
C PRO A 64 17.50 3.69 2.03
N ASP A 65 17.90 4.03 3.24
CA ASP A 65 17.68 3.20 4.43
C ASP A 65 16.32 3.46 5.10
N ARG A 66 15.58 4.48 4.67
CA ARG A 66 14.32 4.92 5.28
C ARG A 66 13.12 4.77 4.34
N ILE A 67 13.27 5.04 3.04
CA ILE A 67 12.18 5.09 2.07
C ILE A 67 12.20 3.87 1.16
N LEU A 68 11.14 3.09 1.20
CA LEU A 68 10.87 1.97 0.30
C LEU A 68 9.95 2.47 -0.82
N GLY A 69 10.53 2.99 -1.89
CA GLY A 69 9.80 3.63 -2.98
C GLY A 69 8.91 2.66 -3.76
N PHE A 70 7.69 3.09 -4.05
CA PHE A 70 6.74 2.44 -4.94
C PHE A 70 6.32 3.37 -6.06
N GLY A 71 6.15 2.82 -7.24
CA GLY A 71 5.56 3.53 -8.36
C GLY A 71 4.04 3.54 -8.30
N TRP A 72 3.46 4.40 -9.12
CA TRP A 72 2.03 4.47 -9.35
C TRP A 72 1.78 4.42 -10.85
N ALA A 73 0.81 3.63 -11.28
CA ALA A 73 0.41 3.54 -12.68
C ALA A 73 -1.11 3.75 -12.82
N ASP A 74 -1.50 4.43 -13.89
CA ASP A 74 -2.91 4.67 -14.24
C ASP A 74 -3.16 4.16 -15.66
N PRO A 75 -3.90 3.05 -15.82
CA PRO A 75 -4.22 2.49 -17.13
C PRO A 75 -4.99 3.47 -18.05
N ASN A 76 -5.76 4.41 -17.47
CA ASN A 76 -6.50 5.42 -18.25
C ASN A 76 -5.61 6.41 -19.01
N LEU A 77 -4.31 6.48 -18.69
CA LEU A 77 -3.34 7.28 -19.45
C LEU A 77 -2.86 6.58 -20.73
N GLY A 78 -3.44 5.43 -21.05
CA GLY A 78 -3.08 4.54 -22.14
C GLY A 78 -2.24 3.36 -21.66
N ILE A 79 -2.60 2.16 -22.12
CA ILE A 79 -2.01 0.90 -21.67
C ILE A 79 -0.49 0.88 -21.83
N GLU A 80 0.01 1.27 -23.02
CA GLU A 80 1.46 1.28 -23.30
C GLU A 80 2.20 2.31 -22.42
N ASN A 81 1.58 3.48 -22.18
CA ASN A 81 2.14 4.48 -21.27
C ASN A 81 2.22 3.94 -19.83
N ALA A 82 1.16 3.30 -19.36
CA ALA A 82 1.14 2.70 -18.01
C ALA A 82 2.15 1.55 -17.88
N ARG A 83 2.30 0.68 -18.89
CA ARG A 83 3.33 -0.37 -18.92
C ARG A 83 4.75 0.21 -18.92
N ASN A 84 4.99 1.25 -19.70
CA ASN A 84 6.28 1.94 -19.72
C ASN A 84 6.56 2.63 -18.36
N MET A 85 5.53 3.16 -17.69
CA MET A 85 5.64 3.67 -16.33
C MET A 85 6.07 2.57 -15.35
N VAL A 86 5.43 1.38 -15.41
CA VAL A 86 5.85 0.20 -14.62
C VAL A 86 7.33 -0.10 -14.84
N LYS A 87 7.77 -0.22 -16.10
CA LYS A 87 9.17 -0.50 -16.44
C LYS A 87 10.13 0.55 -15.89
N ARG A 88 9.82 1.83 -16.07
CA ARG A 88 10.62 2.94 -15.55
C ARG A 88 10.74 2.86 -14.04
N CYS A 89 9.63 2.72 -13.32
CA CYS A 89 9.63 2.63 -11.87
C CYS A 89 10.47 1.45 -11.35
N ILE A 90 10.38 0.29 -12.00
CA ILE A 90 11.09 -0.90 -11.53
C ILE A 90 12.55 -0.92 -11.97
N TYR A 91 12.84 -0.68 -13.25
CA TYR A 91 14.19 -0.89 -13.79
C TYR A 91 15.09 0.35 -13.71
N GLU A 92 14.51 1.56 -13.82
CA GLU A 92 15.29 2.79 -13.74
C GLU A 92 15.34 3.38 -12.33
N TYR A 93 14.20 3.38 -11.60
CA TYR A 93 14.12 3.93 -10.25
C TYR A 93 14.43 2.89 -9.17
N GLY A 94 14.43 1.60 -9.49
CA GLY A 94 14.70 0.52 -8.55
C GLY A 94 13.63 0.35 -7.48
N PHE A 95 12.39 0.68 -7.78
CA PHE A 95 11.28 0.58 -6.83
C PHE A 95 10.94 -0.87 -6.46
N TRP A 96 10.34 -1.03 -5.30
CA TRP A 96 9.93 -2.32 -4.75
C TRP A 96 8.65 -2.87 -5.35
N GLY A 97 7.83 -2.01 -5.94
CA GLY A 97 6.58 -2.40 -6.56
C GLY A 97 5.81 -1.23 -7.18
N ILE A 98 4.57 -1.51 -7.56
CA ILE A 98 3.65 -0.54 -8.20
C ILE A 98 2.31 -0.54 -7.47
N LYS A 99 1.78 0.65 -7.18
CA LYS A 99 0.41 0.86 -6.68
C LYS A 99 -0.55 1.16 -7.82
N LEU A 100 -1.70 0.50 -7.80
CA LEU A 100 -2.86 0.75 -8.64
C LEU A 100 -4.02 1.22 -7.75
N ASN A 101 -4.66 2.32 -8.12
CA ASN A 101 -5.77 2.88 -7.35
C ASN A 101 -6.97 3.17 -8.28
N GLY A 102 -7.83 2.19 -8.42
CA GLY A 102 -9.05 2.31 -9.24
C GLY A 102 -10.04 3.34 -8.70
N ALA A 103 -10.05 3.59 -7.38
CA ALA A 103 -10.92 4.59 -6.77
C ALA A 103 -10.56 6.01 -7.22
N GLN A 104 -9.29 6.37 -7.14
CA GLN A 104 -8.80 7.72 -7.44
C GLN A 104 -8.63 7.95 -8.95
N ASN A 105 -8.26 6.92 -9.69
CA ASN A 105 -8.03 7.04 -11.13
C ASN A 105 -9.26 6.66 -11.98
N GLY A 106 -10.33 6.13 -11.37
CA GLY A 106 -11.61 5.87 -12.04
C GLY A 106 -11.56 4.69 -13.03
N PHE A 107 -11.03 3.53 -12.59
CA PHE A 107 -11.04 2.31 -13.39
C PHE A 107 -11.34 1.08 -12.55
N TYR A 108 -11.92 0.06 -13.16
CA TYR A 108 -12.11 -1.24 -12.52
C TYR A 108 -10.79 -1.99 -12.44
N ILE A 109 -10.36 -2.39 -11.24
CA ILE A 109 -9.04 -3.05 -11.08
C ILE A 109 -8.96 -4.42 -11.77
N ASP A 110 -10.10 -5.05 -12.06
CA ASP A 110 -10.19 -6.34 -12.74
C ASP A 110 -10.67 -6.24 -14.21
N ASP A 111 -10.58 -5.06 -14.82
CA ASP A 111 -10.87 -4.88 -16.24
C ASP A 111 -9.84 -5.63 -17.09
N LEU A 112 -10.32 -6.56 -17.93
CA LEU A 112 -9.46 -7.44 -18.73
C LEU A 112 -8.71 -6.70 -19.83
N ASP A 113 -9.31 -5.67 -20.39
CA ASP A 113 -8.74 -4.95 -21.53
C ASP A 113 -7.91 -3.73 -21.08
N LEU A 114 -8.21 -3.15 -19.92
CA LEU A 114 -7.56 -1.95 -19.42
C LEU A 114 -6.53 -2.23 -18.31
N SER A 115 -6.94 -2.94 -17.25
CA SER A 115 -6.11 -3.13 -16.05
C SER A 115 -5.18 -4.34 -16.15
N PHE A 116 -5.67 -5.47 -16.66
CA PHE A 116 -4.89 -6.70 -16.74
C PHE A 116 -3.58 -6.58 -17.54
N PRO A 117 -3.51 -5.87 -18.67
CA PRO A 117 -2.23 -5.69 -19.38
C PRO A 117 -1.16 -4.98 -18.55
N VAL A 118 -1.55 -4.04 -17.69
CA VAL A 118 -0.63 -3.33 -16.78
C VAL A 118 -0.24 -4.23 -15.61
N ILE A 119 -1.19 -4.99 -15.04
CA ILE A 119 -0.95 -5.96 -13.98
C ILE A 119 -0.01 -7.08 -14.45
N GLU A 120 -0.20 -7.57 -15.67
CA GLU A 120 0.70 -8.54 -16.28
C GLU A 120 2.14 -8.01 -16.37
N GLU A 121 2.29 -6.73 -16.74
CA GLU A 121 3.62 -6.12 -16.77
C GLU A 121 4.26 -6.06 -15.38
N ILE A 122 3.48 -5.77 -14.33
CA ILE A 122 3.96 -5.81 -12.95
C ILE A 122 4.37 -7.25 -12.57
N ALA A 123 3.52 -8.23 -12.85
CA ALA A 123 3.79 -9.63 -12.55
C ALA A 123 5.09 -10.14 -13.20
N LYS A 124 5.36 -9.76 -14.45
CA LYS A 124 6.60 -10.08 -15.18
C LYS A 124 7.87 -9.57 -14.50
N THR A 125 7.77 -8.50 -13.73
CA THR A 125 8.91 -7.93 -13.00
C THR A 125 9.30 -8.74 -11.75
N GLY A 126 8.42 -9.61 -11.26
CA GLY A 126 8.56 -10.30 -9.96
C GLY A 126 8.48 -9.36 -8.75
N LYS A 127 8.06 -8.11 -8.95
CA LYS A 127 7.90 -7.11 -7.89
C LYS A 127 6.48 -7.13 -7.32
N ILE A 128 6.26 -6.32 -6.29
CA ILE A 128 5.03 -6.30 -5.51
C ILE A 128 3.98 -5.43 -6.23
N ALA A 129 2.74 -5.90 -6.31
CA ALA A 129 1.60 -5.10 -6.71
C ALA A 129 0.82 -4.64 -5.47
N ALA A 130 0.54 -3.35 -5.35
CA ALA A 130 -0.29 -2.79 -4.30
C ALA A 130 -1.61 -2.29 -4.89
N PHE A 131 -2.73 -2.63 -4.27
CA PHE A 131 -4.06 -2.21 -4.72
C PHE A 131 -4.78 -1.46 -3.61
N HIS A 132 -5.30 -0.27 -3.94
CA HIS A 132 -6.25 0.42 -3.09
C HIS A 132 -7.56 -0.37 -3.07
N ILE A 133 -7.98 -0.82 -1.89
CA ILE A 133 -9.23 -1.56 -1.68
C ILE A 133 -9.99 -0.88 -0.56
N GLY A 134 -11.04 -0.15 -0.92
CA GLY A 134 -11.77 0.67 0.03
C GLY A 134 -13.27 0.77 -0.28
N GLY A 135 -14.02 1.24 0.72
CA GLY A 135 -15.44 1.53 0.61
C GLY A 135 -15.73 2.87 -0.10
N ASP A 136 -14.72 3.70 -0.31
CA ASP A 136 -14.81 5.01 -0.94
C ASP A 136 -15.18 4.96 -2.43
N ALA A 137 -14.81 3.88 -3.12
CA ALA A 137 -15.21 3.60 -4.50
C ALA A 137 -15.31 2.09 -4.72
N TYR A 138 -16.15 1.43 -3.95
CA TYR A 138 -16.26 -0.03 -3.91
C TYR A 138 -16.57 -0.66 -5.28
N GLU A 139 -17.25 0.04 -6.17
CA GLU A 139 -17.50 -0.46 -7.53
C GLU A 139 -16.21 -0.75 -8.28
N HIS A 140 -15.20 0.12 -8.14
CA HIS A 140 -13.91 -0.02 -8.81
C HIS A 140 -12.95 -0.96 -8.09
N THR A 141 -13.02 -0.99 -6.75
CA THR A 141 -12.00 -1.58 -5.86
C THR A 141 -12.57 -2.61 -4.89
N HIS A 142 -13.73 -3.21 -5.22
CA HIS A 142 -14.32 -4.25 -4.36
C HIS A 142 -13.33 -5.42 -4.16
N PRO A 143 -13.21 -5.99 -2.95
CA PRO A 143 -12.28 -7.09 -2.67
C PRO A 143 -12.39 -8.28 -3.62
N PHE A 144 -13.60 -8.66 -4.04
CA PHE A 144 -13.80 -9.76 -5.00
C PHE A 144 -13.23 -9.48 -6.40
N ARG A 145 -13.00 -8.22 -6.77
CA ARG A 145 -12.24 -7.88 -7.98
C ARG A 145 -10.77 -8.25 -7.83
N LEU A 146 -10.19 -7.97 -6.65
CA LEU A 146 -8.81 -8.34 -6.36
C LEU A 146 -8.63 -9.88 -6.32
N ALA A 147 -9.64 -10.63 -5.90
CA ALA A 147 -9.61 -12.08 -5.90
C ALA A 147 -9.33 -12.67 -7.31
N LYS A 148 -9.92 -12.07 -8.35
CA LYS A 148 -9.67 -12.50 -9.74
C LYS A 148 -8.21 -12.27 -10.14
N ILE A 149 -7.63 -11.15 -9.74
CA ILE A 149 -6.22 -10.81 -10.00
C ILE A 149 -5.31 -11.78 -9.25
N ALA A 150 -5.59 -12.03 -7.96
CA ALA A 150 -4.81 -12.93 -7.13
C ALA A 150 -4.84 -14.37 -7.65
N ALA A 151 -6.00 -14.82 -8.16
CA ALA A 151 -6.15 -16.13 -8.80
C ALA A 151 -5.42 -16.23 -10.14
N ALA A 152 -5.41 -15.14 -10.94
CA ALA A 152 -4.73 -15.10 -12.23
C ALA A 152 -3.19 -15.06 -12.08
N TYR A 153 -2.68 -14.50 -11.00
CA TYR A 153 -1.24 -14.34 -10.74
C TYR A 153 -0.85 -14.86 -9.34
N PRO A 154 -0.91 -16.18 -9.10
CA PRO A 154 -0.71 -16.75 -7.76
C PRO A 154 0.71 -16.53 -7.20
N GLU A 155 1.71 -16.33 -8.06
CA GLU A 155 3.11 -16.07 -7.66
C GLU A 155 3.37 -14.58 -7.38
N MET A 156 2.46 -13.68 -7.77
CA MET A 156 2.62 -12.24 -7.56
C MET A 156 2.32 -11.90 -6.10
N LYS A 157 3.25 -11.21 -5.43
CA LYS A 157 3.03 -10.67 -4.09
C LYS A 157 2.09 -9.48 -4.18
N ILE A 158 1.01 -9.49 -3.38
CA ILE A 158 -0.04 -8.47 -3.41
C ILE A 158 -0.17 -7.82 -2.04
N LEU A 159 -0.15 -6.47 -2.02
CA LEU A 159 -0.53 -5.65 -0.88
C LEU A 159 -1.96 -5.13 -1.09
N MET A 160 -2.88 -5.55 -0.23
CA MET A 160 -4.25 -5.03 -0.18
C MET A 160 -4.31 -3.84 0.78
N VAL A 161 -4.24 -2.65 0.22
CA VAL A 161 -4.18 -1.39 0.98
C VAL A 161 -5.56 -1.07 1.54
N HIS A 162 -5.63 -0.59 2.79
CA HIS A 162 -6.80 -0.22 3.57
C HIS A 162 -7.73 -1.37 4.01
N MET A 163 -7.51 -2.61 3.62
CA MET A 163 -8.33 -3.76 4.04
C MET A 163 -9.85 -3.56 3.83
N GLY A 164 -10.25 -2.80 2.81
CA GLY A 164 -11.64 -2.46 2.57
C GLY A 164 -12.17 -1.26 3.36
N GLY A 165 -11.30 -0.53 4.05
CA GLY A 165 -11.64 0.71 4.77
C GLY A 165 -11.79 1.92 3.86
N ALA A 166 -11.28 3.06 4.31
CA ALA A 166 -11.37 4.37 3.65
C ALA A 166 -12.81 4.92 3.52
N ALA A 167 -13.81 4.33 4.20
CA ALA A 167 -15.18 4.83 4.29
C ALA A 167 -15.92 4.27 5.52
N PHE A 168 -17.13 4.77 5.80
CA PHE A 168 -17.92 4.36 6.98
C PHE A 168 -18.38 2.89 6.93
N ALA A 169 -18.76 2.39 5.77
CA ALA A 169 -19.08 0.97 5.56
C ALA A 169 -17.83 0.27 5.07
N ASP A 170 -17.03 -0.28 5.99
CA ASP A 170 -15.84 -1.01 5.59
C ASP A 170 -16.18 -2.40 5.01
N LEU A 171 -15.30 -2.86 4.15
CA LEU A 171 -15.39 -4.16 3.47
C LEU A 171 -14.41 -5.18 4.08
N SER A 172 -13.99 -4.97 5.33
CA SER A 172 -12.95 -5.77 5.98
C SER A 172 -13.26 -7.27 6.01
N ASP A 173 -14.54 -7.64 6.19
CA ASP A 173 -14.95 -9.04 6.18
C ASP A 173 -14.71 -9.71 4.83
N ALA A 174 -15.06 -9.04 3.74
CA ALA A 174 -14.78 -9.52 2.39
C ALA A 174 -13.27 -9.60 2.11
N CYS A 175 -12.50 -8.63 2.59
CA CYS A 175 -11.03 -8.65 2.46
C CYS A 175 -10.39 -9.83 3.19
N ILE A 176 -10.84 -10.12 4.41
CA ILE A 176 -10.36 -11.26 5.19
C ILE A 176 -10.73 -12.57 4.49
N GLU A 177 -11.95 -12.70 3.98
CA GLU A 177 -12.41 -13.89 3.26
C GLU A 177 -11.54 -14.16 2.02
N ILE A 178 -11.29 -13.13 1.21
CA ILE A 178 -10.44 -13.25 0.04
C ILE A 178 -9.00 -13.63 0.42
N ALA A 179 -8.44 -13.00 1.45
CA ALA A 179 -7.09 -13.30 1.89
C ALA A 179 -6.94 -14.71 2.47
N LEU A 180 -8.00 -15.31 3.03
CA LEU A 180 -8.03 -16.72 3.43
C LEU A 180 -7.92 -17.66 2.23
N GLN A 181 -8.57 -17.32 1.12
CA GLN A 181 -8.58 -18.11 -0.10
C GLN A 181 -7.31 -17.93 -0.95
N HIS A 182 -6.61 -16.79 -0.80
CA HIS A 182 -5.46 -16.42 -1.62
C HIS A 182 -4.23 -16.12 -0.74
N PRO A 183 -3.32 -17.09 -0.55
CA PRO A 183 -2.16 -16.95 0.35
C PRO A 183 -1.13 -15.91 -0.13
N ASN A 184 -1.21 -15.46 -1.36
CA ASN A 184 -0.36 -14.41 -1.93
C ASN A 184 -0.82 -12.98 -1.58
N ILE A 185 -1.93 -12.81 -0.86
CA ILE A 185 -2.41 -11.51 -0.39
C ILE A 185 -1.91 -11.23 1.03
N THR A 186 -1.35 -10.04 1.26
CA THR A 186 -1.02 -9.48 2.57
C THR A 186 -1.80 -8.19 2.78
N LEU A 187 -2.38 -8.01 3.95
CA LEU A 187 -3.25 -6.89 4.29
C LEU A 187 -2.46 -5.73 4.91
N ILE A 188 -2.80 -4.50 4.57
CA ILE A 188 -2.33 -3.29 5.25
C ILE A 188 -3.51 -2.69 6.02
N GLY A 189 -3.38 -2.55 7.32
CA GLY A 189 -4.39 -2.00 8.20
C GLY A 189 -4.28 -0.48 8.35
N SER A 190 -4.37 0.27 7.26
CA SER A 190 -4.47 1.73 7.26
C SER A 190 -5.90 2.18 6.94
N ALA A 191 -6.31 3.35 7.41
CA ALA A 191 -7.64 3.93 7.15
C ALA A 191 -8.83 2.97 7.39
N ILE A 192 -8.71 2.12 8.39
CA ILE A 192 -9.68 1.06 8.76
C ILE A 192 -9.93 1.08 10.28
N ARG A 193 -11.05 0.54 10.71
CA ARG A 193 -11.33 0.41 12.15
C ARG A 193 -10.38 -0.58 12.83
N ASP A 194 -9.93 -0.23 14.02
CA ASP A 194 -9.03 -1.04 14.84
C ASP A 194 -9.53 -2.46 15.10
N VAL A 195 -10.84 -2.61 15.40
CA VAL A 195 -11.47 -3.93 15.58
C VAL A 195 -11.37 -4.82 14.33
N SER A 196 -11.36 -4.24 13.14
CA SER A 196 -11.18 -4.96 11.87
C SER A 196 -9.76 -5.47 11.71
N ILE A 197 -8.77 -4.72 12.20
CA ILE A 197 -7.35 -5.14 12.23
C ILE A 197 -7.19 -6.37 13.12
N LEU A 198 -7.72 -6.33 14.36
CA LEU A 198 -7.70 -7.50 15.27
C LEU A 198 -8.39 -8.72 14.67
N LYS A 199 -9.53 -8.51 14.02
CA LYS A 199 -10.27 -9.59 13.36
C LYS A 199 -9.41 -10.23 12.26
N ALA A 200 -8.71 -9.42 11.45
CA ALA A 200 -7.82 -9.91 10.41
C ALA A 200 -6.65 -10.72 11.01
N ILE A 201 -5.98 -10.19 12.03
CA ILE A 201 -4.89 -10.89 12.72
C ILE A 201 -5.36 -12.25 13.27
N ARG A 202 -6.50 -12.29 13.93
CA ARG A 202 -7.07 -13.54 14.49
C ARG A 202 -7.45 -14.56 13.43
N LYS A 203 -7.82 -14.13 12.23
CA LYS A 203 -8.25 -15.02 11.14
C LYS A 203 -7.12 -15.46 10.22
N LEU A 204 -6.16 -14.58 9.93
CA LEU A 204 -5.11 -14.80 8.94
C LEU A 204 -3.74 -15.10 9.57
N GLY A 205 -3.52 -14.66 10.81
CA GLY A 205 -2.19 -14.62 11.44
C GLY A 205 -1.51 -13.27 11.29
N SER A 206 -0.60 -12.98 12.22
CA SER A 206 0.15 -11.72 12.29
C SER A 206 1.14 -11.53 11.13
N ASP A 207 1.52 -12.61 10.46
CA ASP A 207 2.41 -12.61 9.29
C ASP A 207 1.70 -12.28 7.97
N ARG A 208 0.40 -11.97 8.04
CA ARG A 208 -0.46 -11.61 6.90
C ARG A 208 -1.09 -10.22 7.04
N VAL A 209 -0.79 -9.50 8.12
CA VAL A 209 -1.32 -8.15 8.41
C VAL A 209 -0.16 -7.23 8.74
N CYS A 210 -0.14 -6.04 8.13
CA CYS A 210 0.90 -5.05 8.29
C CYS A 210 0.34 -3.74 8.85
N PHE A 211 1.11 -3.09 9.71
CA PHE A 211 0.88 -1.71 10.09
C PHE A 211 0.98 -0.78 8.87
N GLY A 212 0.09 0.19 8.81
CA GLY A 212 0.13 1.31 7.89
C GLY A 212 -0.57 2.52 8.50
N SER A 213 -0.07 3.73 8.27
CA SER A 213 -0.64 4.95 8.82
C SER A 213 -1.53 5.73 7.86
N ASP A 214 -1.33 5.57 6.56
CA ASP A 214 -1.95 6.41 5.51
C ASP A 214 -1.58 7.91 5.66
N THR A 215 -0.40 8.19 6.20
CA THR A 215 0.11 9.56 6.32
C THR A 215 0.31 10.17 4.90
N PRO A 216 -0.15 11.39 4.63
CA PRO A 216 -0.57 12.45 5.55
C PRO A 216 -2.08 12.50 5.88
N PHE A 217 -2.89 11.56 5.40
CA PHE A 217 -4.33 11.55 5.66
C PHE A 217 -4.66 11.21 7.12
N ALA A 218 -3.75 10.54 7.82
CA ALA A 218 -3.79 10.34 9.25
C ALA A 218 -2.47 10.76 9.92
N LEU A 219 -2.49 10.91 11.25
CA LEU A 219 -1.31 11.28 12.02
C LEU A 219 -0.49 10.02 12.35
N MET A 220 0.69 9.87 11.75
CA MET A 220 1.56 8.71 11.90
C MET A 220 1.77 8.32 13.37
N HIS A 221 2.12 9.27 14.24
CA HIS A 221 2.34 8.99 15.66
C HIS A 221 1.09 8.47 16.37
N ALA A 222 -0.09 8.96 15.99
CA ALA A 222 -1.37 8.49 16.55
C ALA A 222 -1.65 7.05 16.05
N SER A 223 -1.40 6.77 14.78
CA SER A 223 -1.52 5.41 14.23
C SER A 223 -0.56 4.43 14.89
N VAL A 224 0.70 4.80 15.11
CA VAL A 224 1.67 3.98 15.86
C VAL A 224 1.17 3.72 17.29
N ALA A 225 0.73 4.76 18.00
CA ALA A 225 0.22 4.60 19.37
C ALA A 225 -1.04 3.72 19.42
N MET A 226 -1.95 3.88 18.47
CA MET A 226 -3.15 3.06 18.33
C MET A 226 -2.79 1.59 18.15
N TYR A 227 -1.89 1.27 17.21
CA TYR A 227 -1.46 -0.11 16.99
C TYR A 227 -0.74 -0.71 18.19
N GLN A 228 0.13 0.06 18.86
CA GLN A 228 0.79 -0.39 20.09
C GLN A 228 -0.21 -0.71 21.21
N ALA A 229 -1.25 0.12 21.37
CA ALA A 229 -2.32 -0.12 22.33
C ALA A 229 -3.18 -1.32 21.95
N LEU A 230 -3.54 -1.42 20.65
CA LEU A 230 -4.35 -2.50 20.10
C LEU A 230 -3.70 -3.88 20.27
N LEU A 231 -2.40 -3.97 20.03
CA LEU A 231 -1.67 -5.24 20.03
C LEU A 231 -1.17 -5.66 21.41
N LYS A 232 -1.12 -4.75 22.38
CA LYS A 232 -0.46 -4.93 23.69
C LYS A 232 -0.86 -6.19 24.44
N ASP A 233 -2.17 -6.44 24.53
CA ASP A 233 -2.73 -7.56 25.29
C ASP A 233 -3.37 -8.64 24.39
N GLU A 234 -3.30 -8.45 23.07
CA GLU A 234 -3.97 -9.28 22.06
C GLU A 234 -3.01 -10.18 21.27
N THR A 235 -1.71 -9.86 21.32
CA THR A 235 -0.66 -10.57 20.57
C THR A 235 0.58 -10.80 21.42
N THR A 236 1.36 -11.81 21.05
CA THR A 236 2.70 -12.01 21.60
C THR A 236 3.67 -10.91 21.12
N LYS A 237 4.85 -10.81 21.72
CA LYS A 237 5.89 -9.86 21.27
C LYS A 237 6.36 -10.15 19.84
N GLU A 238 6.44 -11.42 19.48
CA GLU A 238 6.82 -11.90 18.15
C GLU A 238 5.76 -11.54 17.12
N GLU A 239 4.49 -11.76 17.42
CA GLU A 239 3.36 -11.39 16.56
C GLU A 239 3.25 -9.88 16.41
N ASN A 240 3.43 -9.11 17.48
CA ASN A 240 3.48 -7.66 17.43
C ASN A 240 4.61 -7.18 16.49
N ALA A 241 5.81 -7.77 16.59
CA ALA A 241 6.92 -7.43 15.71
C ALA A 241 6.63 -7.79 14.23
N LEU A 242 5.86 -8.86 13.95
CA LEU A 242 5.40 -9.19 12.62
C LEU A 242 4.50 -8.08 12.06
N VAL A 243 3.43 -7.75 12.78
CA VAL A 243 2.47 -6.71 12.34
C VAL A 243 3.16 -5.36 12.16
N MET A 244 4.00 -4.95 13.11
CA MET A 244 4.62 -3.62 13.12
C MET A 244 5.74 -3.45 12.10
N GLY A 245 6.29 -4.55 11.52
CA GLY A 245 7.33 -4.38 10.53
C GLY A 245 7.94 -5.64 9.92
N ASN A 246 8.05 -6.74 10.69
CA ASN A 246 8.77 -7.91 10.20
C ASN A 246 8.09 -8.60 9.01
N THR A 247 6.75 -8.54 8.91
CA THR A 247 6.02 -9.06 7.75
C THR A 247 6.39 -8.31 6.48
N ILE A 248 6.42 -6.98 6.53
CA ILE A 248 6.88 -6.16 5.40
C ILE A 248 8.35 -6.41 5.11
N ALA A 249 9.21 -6.46 6.14
CA ALA A 249 10.62 -6.77 5.96
C ALA A 249 10.84 -8.12 5.23
N LYS A 250 10.12 -9.17 5.66
CA LYS A 250 10.14 -10.50 5.01
C LYS A 250 9.65 -10.45 3.56
N LEU A 251 8.56 -9.72 3.30
CA LEU A 251 7.98 -9.59 1.96
C LEU A 251 8.96 -8.93 0.98
N PHE A 252 9.75 -7.99 1.47
CA PHE A 252 10.75 -7.23 0.71
C PHE A 252 12.13 -7.92 0.70
N GLY A 253 12.38 -8.85 1.59
CA GLY A 253 13.68 -9.52 1.75
C GLY A 253 14.76 -8.64 2.38
N ILE A 254 14.38 -7.80 3.38
CA ILE A 254 15.26 -6.83 4.06
C ILE A 254 15.35 -7.03 5.58
#